data_418c8592404e23c363f9f2ecaf088ae0
#
_entry.id   418c8592404e23c363f9f2ecaf088ae0
#
_cell.length_a   1.000
_cell.length_b   1.000
_cell.length_c   1.000
_cell.angle_alpha   90.00
_cell.angle_beta   90.00
_cell.angle_gamma   90.00
#
_symmetry.space_group_name_H-M   'P 1'
#
loop_
_entity.id
_entity.type
_entity.pdbx_description
1 polymer ?
#
loop_
_entity_poly.entity_id
_entity_poly.type
_entity_poly.pdbx_seq_one_letter_code
_entity_poly.pdbx_strand_id
1 'polypeptide(L)'
;MKRRHHDIDTVRGAALVSMIAYHACWDLVYLCGTDWPWYGSFWAYVWQQSICWTFILLSGYCFFLGRNPLRRGFVTFLGGAAVSAVTAVVLPEDPVRWGVLTFLGLAAMLSVPLKPLLRRIQPQLGLAVCFALFMLFRDVNEGFLGFEGARIAAVPLGSGPLAALLGVPAPSFHSSDYFSLLPWLFLFWAGVFLSRLRPEREDLLTRPAPVITAMGRHSLLIYLLHQPVLYLLTPVLERIIGACT
;
A
#
# COMPACT_ATOMS: atom_id res chain seq x y z
N MET A 1 -4.80 -21.01 -21.70
CA MET A 1 -4.95 -19.71 -21.07
C MET A 1 -4.93 -19.92 -19.55
N LYS A 2 -4.07 -19.21 -18.74
CA LYS A 2 -4.16 -19.29 -17.28
C LYS A 2 -5.52 -18.71 -16.85
N ARG A 3 -6.24 -19.45 -16.02
CA ARG A 3 -7.52 -19.01 -15.45
C ARG A 3 -7.29 -17.72 -14.65
N ARG A 4 -8.12 -16.73 -14.88
CA ARG A 4 -8.03 -15.43 -14.19
C ARG A 4 -8.84 -15.52 -12.89
N HIS A 5 -8.26 -15.08 -11.79
CA HIS A 5 -8.92 -15.09 -10.47
C HIS A 5 -9.73 -13.81 -10.32
N HIS A 6 -11.04 -13.89 -10.53
CA HIS A 6 -11.95 -12.74 -10.43
C HIS A 6 -12.09 -12.21 -9.01
N ASP A 7 -11.98 -13.06 -8.01
CA ASP A 7 -12.03 -12.70 -6.59
C ASP A 7 -10.88 -11.77 -6.18
N ILE A 8 -9.66 -12.03 -6.64
CA ILE A 8 -8.49 -11.17 -6.38
C ILE A 8 -8.72 -9.79 -7.00
N ASP A 9 -9.20 -9.75 -8.24
CA ASP A 9 -9.52 -8.48 -8.90
C ASP A 9 -10.65 -7.76 -8.16
N THR A 10 -11.67 -8.47 -7.64
CA THR A 10 -12.77 -7.88 -6.86
C THR A 10 -12.28 -7.31 -5.52
N VAL A 11 -11.47 -8.05 -4.76
CA VAL A 11 -10.91 -7.54 -3.48
C VAL A 11 -10.03 -6.32 -3.72
N ARG A 12 -9.22 -6.34 -4.80
CA ARG A 12 -8.40 -5.18 -5.17
C ARG A 12 -9.25 -3.97 -5.56
N GLY A 13 -10.34 -4.19 -6.30
CA GLY A 13 -11.30 -3.14 -6.66
C GLY A 13 -12.01 -2.56 -5.43
N ALA A 14 -12.42 -3.40 -4.48
CA ALA A 14 -13.02 -2.94 -3.23
C ALA A 14 -12.03 -2.11 -2.40
N ALA A 15 -10.77 -2.54 -2.31
CA ALA A 15 -9.72 -1.76 -1.66
C ALA A 15 -9.47 -0.41 -2.36
N LEU A 16 -9.56 -0.33 -3.71
CA LEU A 16 -9.47 0.92 -4.44
C LEU A 16 -10.65 1.86 -4.12
N VAL A 17 -11.89 1.35 -4.09
CA VAL A 17 -13.05 2.16 -3.71
C VAL A 17 -12.89 2.71 -2.29
N SER A 18 -12.45 1.85 -1.37
CA SER A 18 -12.17 2.24 0.02
C SER A 18 -11.06 3.31 0.11
N MET A 19 -10.00 3.17 -0.67
CA MET A 19 -8.90 4.15 -0.76
C MET A 19 -9.38 5.49 -1.29
N ILE A 20 -10.16 5.50 -2.39
CA ILE A 20 -10.71 6.73 -2.97
C ILE A 20 -11.60 7.44 -1.95
N ALA A 21 -12.47 6.71 -1.24
CA ALA A 21 -13.31 7.26 -0.19
C ALA A 21 -12.47 7.86 0.96
N TYR A 22 -11.42 7.15 1.40
CA TYR A 22 -10.52 7.64 2.45
C TYR A 22 -9.83 8.96 2.05
N HIS A 23 -9.30 9.04 0.81
CA HIS A 23 -8.65 10.24 0.30
C HIS A 23 -9.64 11.38 0.07
N ALA A 24 -10.88 11.10 -0.36
CA ALA A 24 -11.92 12.13 -0.45
C ALA A 24 -12.24 12.74 0.93
N CYS A 25 -12.29 11.91 1.99
CA CYS A 25 -12.44 12.41 3.36
C CYS A 25 -11.22 13.24 3.77
N TRP A 26 -10.01 12.82 3.41
CA TRP A 26 -8.77 13.56 3.68
C TRP A 26 -8.81 14.95 3.02
N ASP A 27 -9.17 15.02 1.74
CA ASP A 27 -9.26 16.29 1.00
C ASP A 27 -10.28 17.23 1.64
N LEU A 28 -11.45 16.72 2.03
CA LEU A 28 -12.49 17.52 2.70
C LEU A 28 -12.01 18.06 4.05
N VAL A 29 -11.34 17.26 4.86
CA VAL A 29 -10.88 17.69 6.18
C VAL A 29 -9.70 18.66 6.07
N TYR A 30 -8.67 18.33 5.29
CA TYR A 30 -7.42 19.08 5.28
C TYR A 30 -7.33 20.17 4.20
N LEU A 31 -8.03 20.04 3.08
CA LEU A 31 -8.04 21.07 2.04
C LEU A 31 -9.24 22.01 2.17
N CYS A 32 -10.42 21.49 2.54
CA CYS A 32 -11.64 22.31 2.70
C CYS A 32 -11.88 22.76 4.14
N GLY A 33 -11.14 22.23 5.12
CA GLY A 33 -11.32 22.61 6.53
C GLY A 33 -12.59 22.07 7.17
N THR A 34 -13.19 21.00 6.61
CA THR A 34 -14.39 20.38 7.17
C THR A 34 -14.09 19.81 8.56
N ASP A 35 -14.88 20.17 9.56
CA ASP A 35 -14.71 19.71 10.94
C ASP A 35 -15.29 18.30 11.11
N TRP A 36 -14.46 17.29 10.88
CA TRP A 36 -14.76 15.87 11.10
C TRP A 36 -13.82 15.25 12.12
N PRO A 37 -14.08 15.41 13.43
CA PRO A 37 -13.20 14.89 14.49
C PRO A 37 -12.96 13.37 14.41
N TRP A 38 -13.94 12.61 13.88
CA TRP A 38 -13.81 11.17 13.69
C TRP A 38 -12.67 10.78 12.75
N TYR A 39 -12.30 11.65 11.80
CA TYR A 39 -11.24 11.36 10.83
C TYR A 39 -9.84 11.31 11.48
N GLY A 40 -9.63 12.00 12.60
CA GLY A 40 -8.43 11.87 13.44
C GLY A 40 -8.49 10.72 14.46
N SER A 41 -9.54 9.90 14.45
CA SER A 41 -9.75 8.85 15.45
C SER A 41 -8.97 7.56 15.13
N PHE A 42 -8.87 6.70 16.16
CA PHE A 42 -8.34 5.34 16.01
C PHE A 42 -9.03 4.54 14.88
N TRP A 43 -10.34 4.72 14.68
CA TRP A 43 -11.07 3.98 13.65
C TRP A 43 -10.71 4.43 12.23
N ALA A 44 -10.45 5.72 12.01
CA ALA A 44 -9.97 6.22 10.73
C ALA A 44 -8.55 5.69 10.45
N TYR A 45 -7.69 5.61 11.47
CA TYR A 45 -6.39 4.97 11.37
C TYR A 45 -6.50 3.48 11.00
N VAL A 46 -7.36 2.72 11.69
CA VAL A 46 -7.60 1.30 11.35
C VAL A 46 -8.12 1.15 9.92
N TRP A 47 -9.00 2.03 9.47
CA TRP A 47 -9.48 2.06 8.10
C TRP A 47 -8.32 2.26 7.10
N GLN A 48 -7.48 3.27 7.31
CA GLN A 48 -6.29 3.51 6.49
C GLN A 48 -5.37 2.28 6.44
N GLN A 49 -5.04 1.72 7.60
CA GLN A 49 -4.17 0.55 7.68
C GLN A 49 -4.77 -0.66 6.95
N SER A 50 -6.08 -0.87 7.05
CA SER A 50 -6.76 -1.96 6.34
C SER A 50 -6.60 -1.86 4.82
N ILE A 51 -6.68 -0.65 4.27
CA ILE A 51 -6.44 -0.37 2.85
C ILE A 51 -4.99 -0.70 2.48
N CYS A 52 -4.02 -0.14 3.22
CA CYS A 52 -2.60 -0.33 2.96
C CYS A 52 -2.19 -1.80 3.03
N TRP A 53 -2.58 -2.50 4.09
CA TRP A 53 -2.26 -3.91 4.27
C TRP A 53 -2.87 -4.77 3.16
N THR A 54 -4.11 -4.49 2.76
CA THR A 54 -4.78 -5.20 1.68
C THR A 54 -4.02 -5.05 0.36
N PHE A 55 -3.63 -3.83 -0.01
CA PHE A 55 -2.86 -3.60 -1.25
C PHE A 55 -1.50 -4.30 -1.23
N ILE A 56 -0.78 -4.25 -0.12
CA ILE A 56 0.55 -4.86 0.00
C ILE A 56 0.44 -6.38 -0.04
N LEU A 57 -0.46 -6.96 0.76
CA LEU A 57 -0.71 -8.41 0.76
C LEU A 57 -1.16 -8.92 -0.61
N LEU A 58 -2.09 -8.23 -1.29
CA LEU A 58 -2.54 -8.61 -2.62
C LEU A 58 -1.43 -8.50 -3.68
N SER A 59 -0.55 -7.51 -3.57
CA SER A 59 0.59 -7.37 -4.46
C SER A 59 1.56 -8.53 -4.30
N GLY A 60 1.87 -8.90 -3.06
CA GLY A 60 2.65 -10.09 -2.74
C GLY A 60 1.97 -11.38 -3.20
N TYR A 61 0.66 -11.53 -2.94
CA TYR A 61 -0.14 -12.67 -3.37
C TYR A 61 -0.06 -12.88 -4.89
N CYS A 62 -0.11 -11.79 -5.67
CA CYS A 62 -0.04 -11.83 -7.13
C CYS A 62 1.38 -12.05 -7.68
N PHE A 63 2.41 -12.11 -6.84
CA PHE A 63 3.80 -12.18 -7.28
C PHE A 63 4.09 -13.41 -8.15
N PHE A 64 3.64 -14.61 -7.72
CA PHE A 64 3.81 -15.85 -8.48
C PHE A 64 2.74 -16.09 -9.54
N LEU A 65 1.58 -15.43 -9.45
CA LEU A 65 0.48 -15.62 -10.39
C LEU A 65 0.74 -14.93 -11.74
N GLY A 66 1.46 -13.81 -11.71
CA GLY A 66 1.70 -12.98 -12.89
C GLY A 66 2.85 -13.47 -13.76
N ARG A 67 2.78 -13.14 -15.07
CA ARG A 67 3.92 -13.24 -15.98
C ARG A 67 4.83 -12.02 -15.75
N ASN A 68 6.16 -12.21 -15.86
CA ASN A 68 7.16 -11.13 -15.82
C ASN A 68 7.03 -10.16 -14.60
N PRO A 69 7.20 -10.65 -13.36
CA PRO A 69 7.07 -9.80 -12.16
C PRO A 69 8.11 -8.68 -12.14
N LEU A 70 9.29 -8.85 -12.76
CA LEU A 70 10.30 -7.79 -12.89
C LEU A 70 9.76 -6.60 -13.70
N ARG A 71 9.19 -6.85 -14.88
CA ARG A 71 8.59 -5.79 -15.71
C ARG A 71 7.43 -5.09 -14.99
N ARG A 72 6.56 -5.86 -14.32
CA ARG A 72 5.46 -5.29 -13.56
C ARG A 72 5.97 -4.43 -12.40
N GLY A 73 6.95 -4.93 -11.65
CA GLY A 73 7.59 -4.16 -10.57
C GLY A 73 8.20 -2.87 -11.09
N PHE A 74 8.92 -2.92 -12.22
CA PHE A 74 9.52 -1.75 -12.84
C PHE A 74 8.48 -0.71 -13.29
N VAL A 75 7.38 -1.13 -13.94
CA VAL A 75 6.29 -0.21 -14.32
C VAL A 75 5.63 0.43 -13.10
N THR A 76 5.40 -0.35 -12.03
CA THR A 76 4.84 0.18 -10.78
C THR A 76 5.80 1.17 -10.11
N PHE A 77 7.10 0.86 -10.10
CA PHE A 77 8.15 1.76 -9.59
C PHE A 77 8.19 3.07 -10.37
N LEU A 78 8.14 3.03 -11.69
CA LEU A 78 8.09 4.24 -12.53
C LEU A 78 6.83 5.07 -12.24
N GLY A 79 5.68 4.42 -12.02
CA GLY A 79 4.47 5.11 -11.57
C GLY A 79 4.68 5.83 -10.24
N GLY A 80 5.32 5.18 -9.26
CA GLY A 80 5.67 5.80 -7.98
C GLY A 80 6.66 6.95 -8.12
N ALA A 81 7.69 6.79 -8.96
CA ALA A 81 8.66 7.85 -9.25
C ALA A 81 7.99 9.06 -9.91
N ALA A 82 7.03 8.84 -10.81
CA ALA A 82 6.25 9.91 -11.42
C ALA A 82 5.41 10.67 -10.37
N VAL A 83 4.74 9.95 -9.45
CA VAL A 83 4.02 10.59 -8.33
C VAL A 83 4.96 11.43 -7.48
N SER A 84 6.14 10.89 -7.11
CA SER A 84 7.13 11.64 -6.32
C SER A 84 7.63 12.90 -7.06
N ALA A 85 7.87 12.82 -8.36
CA ALA A 85 8.29 13.96 -9.16
C ALA A 85 7.19 15.03 -9.27
N VAL A 86 5.95 14.62 -9.52
CA VAL A 86 4.81 15.54 -9.62
C VAL A 86 4.55 16.22 -8.28
N THR A 87 4.49 15.47 -7.18
CA THR A 87 4.23 16.05 -5.85
C THR A 87 5.36 16.95 -5.37
N ALA A 88 6.62 16.67 -5.72
CA ALA A 88 7.73 17.55 -5.40
C ALA A 88 7.64 18.94 -6.09
N VAL A 89 6.93 19.02 -7.23
CA VAL A 89 6.70 20.29 -7.95
C VAL A 89 5.40 20.96 -7.53
N VAL A 90 4.33 20.18 -7.39
CA VAL A 90 2.95 20.70 -7.15
C VAL A 90 2.70 20.94 -5.66
N LEU A 91 3.29 20.11 -4.78
CA LEU A 91 3.12 20.15 -3.33
C LEU A 91 4.49 20.12 -2.63
N PRO A 92 5.35 21.14 -2.80
CA PRO A 92 6.73 21.12 -2.30
C PRO A 92 6.82 21.02 -0.77
N GLU A 93 5.82 21.51 -0.05
CA GLU A 93 5.75 21.41 1.42
C GLU A 93 5.45 20.00 1.92
N ASP A 94 4.75 19.19 1.11
CA ASP A 94 4.31 17.84 1.49
C ASP A 94 4.48 16.82 0.34
N PRO A 95 5.73 16.62 -0.15
CA PRO A 95 6.00 15.74 -1.27
C PRO A 95 5.90 14.26 -0.88
N VAL A 96 5.49 13.43 -1.82
CA VAL A 96 5.58 11.97 -1.68
C VAL A 96 7.03 11.52 -1.90
N ARG A 97 7.64 10.94 -0.87
CA ARG A 97 8.99 10.34 -0.91
C ARG A 97 8.91 8.88 -0.47
N TRP A 98 9.36 7.98 -1.33
CA TRP A 98 9.27 6.53 -1.08
C TRP A 98 7.82 6.06 -0.84
N GLY A 99 6.88 6.54 -1.65
CA GLY A 99 5.46 6.19 -1.54
C GLY A 99 5.18 4.71 -1.84
N VAL A 100 3.94 4.28 -1.57
CA VAL A 100 3.53 2.88 -1.68
C VAL A 100 3.78 2.26 -3.05
N LEU A 101 3.60 3.00 -4.17
CA LEU A 101 3.90 2.47 -5.52
C LEU A 101 5.40 2.23 -5.71
N THR A 102 6.25 3.14 -5.23
CA THR A 102 7.70 2.96 -5.26
C THR A 102 8.11 1.73 -4.48
N PHE A 103 7.56 1.57 -3.27
CA PHE A 103 7.76 0.39 -2.43
C PHE A 103 7.29 -0.90 -3.14
N LEU A 104 6.05 -0.96 -3.66
CA LEU A 104 5.51 -2.16 -4.32
C LEU A 104 6.34 -2.56 -5.54
N GLY A 105 6.80 -1.57 -6.30
CA GLY A 105 7.70 -1.79 -7.44
C GLY A 105 9.02 -2.41 -7.00
N LEU A 106 9.68 -1.83 -6.00
CA LEU A 106 10.95 -2.32 -5.43
C LEU A 106 10.77 -3.69 -4.79
N ALA A 107 9.75 -3.90 -3.97
CA ALA A 107 9.46 -5.18 -3.33
C ALA A 107 9.30 -6.31 -4.36
N ALA A 108 8.58 -6.05 -5.47
CA ALA A 108 8.44 -7.01 -6.54
C ALA A 108 9.79 -7.29 -7.24
N MET A 109 10.58 -6.26 -7.57
CA MET A 109 11.88 -6.40 -8.23
C MET A 109 12.89 -7.14 -7.35
N LEU A 110 13.01 -6.76 -6.07
CA LEU A 110 13.90 -7.41 -5.10
C LEU A 110 13.53 -8.87 -4.83
N SER A 111 12.23 -9.20 -4.94
CA SER A 111 11.76 -10.57 -4.76
C SER A 111 12.07 -11.50 -5.95
N VAL A 112 12.43 -10.96 -7.13
CA VAL A 112 12.74 -11.79 -8.32
C VAL A 112 13.95 -12.70 -8.09
N PRO A 113 15.13 -12.21 -7.66
CA PRO A 113 16.28 -13.08 -7.39
C PRO A 113 16.01 -14.04 -6.22
N LEU A 114 15.12 -13.68 -5.31
CA LEU A 114 14.77 -14.49 -4.14
C LEU A 114 13.70 -15.57 -4.43
N LYS A 115 13.17 -15.64 -5.65
CA LYS A 115 12.17 -16.66 -6.03
C LYS A 115 12.54 -18.10 -5.65
N PRO A 116 13.78 -18.58 -5.90
CA PRO A 116 14.14 -19.95 -5.52
C PRO A 116 14.03 -20.18 -4.00
N LEU A 117 14.47 -19.22 -3.20
CA LEU A 117 14.37 -19.25 -1.75
C LEU A 117 12.92 -19.22 -1.29
N LEU A 118 12.14 -18.25 -1.77
CA LEU A 118 10.72 -18.10 -1.45
C LEU A 118 9.89 -19.35 -1.82
N ARG A 119 10.33 -20.14 -2.81
CA ARG A 119 9.69 -21.40 -3.19
C ARG A 119 10.09 -22.57 -2.29
N ARG A 120 11.29 -22.56 -1.70
CA ARG A 120 11.79 -23.66 -0.85
C ARG A 120 11.20 -23.62 0.56
N ILE A 121 10.92 -22.42 1.07
CA ILE A 121 10.37 -22.24 2.42
C ILE A 121 8.95 -22.82 2.46
N GLN A 122 8.63 -23.58 3.52
CA GLN A 122 7.27 -24.06 3.78
C GLN A 122 6.30 -22.86 3.92
N PRO A 123 5.18 -22.83 3.20
CA PRO A 123 4.33 -21.62 3.11
C PRO A 123 3.75 -21.19 4.46
N GLN A 124 3.36 -22.12 5.33
CA GLN A 124 2.84 -21.82 6.67
C GLN A 124 3.90 -21.15 7.53
N LEU A 125 5.12 -21.71 7.55
CA LEU A 125 6.25 -21.15 8.28
C LEU A 125 6.63 -19.77 7.71
N GLY A 126 6.74 -19.66 6.39
CA GLY A 126 7.05 -18.39 5.73
C GLY A 126 6.04 -17.31 6.05
N LEU A 127 4.72 -17.62 6.02
CA LEU A 127 3.66 -16.70 6.40
C LEU A 127 3.80 -16.26 7.86
N ALA A 128 3.95 -17.21 8.79
CA ALA A 128 4.05 -16.92 10.22
C ALA A 128 5.28 -16.06 10.55
N VAL A 129 6.45 -16.41 9.99
CA VAL A 129 7.70 -15.66 10.21
C VAL A 129 7.62 -14.26 9.62
N CYS A 130 7.14 -14.13 8.38
CA CYS A 130 7.01 -12.80 7.75
C CYS A 130 6.03 -11.91 8.51
N PHE A 131 4.91 -12.46 8.97
CA PHE A 131 3.95 -11.69 9.74
C PHE A 131 4.51 -11.29 11.11
N ALA A 132 5.21 -12.18 11.80
CA ALA A 132 5.89 -11.88 13.06
C ALA A 132 6.98 -10.80 12.89
N LEU A 133 7.77 -10.88 11.81
CA LEU A 133 8.77 -9.86 11.49
C LEU A 133 8.10 -8.52 11.12
N PHE A 134 7.00 -8.53 10.38
CA PHE A 134 6.24 -7.32 10.12
C PHE A 134 5.79 -6.64 11.42
N MET A 135 5.23 -7.41 12.36
CA MET A 135 4.81 -6.89 13.67
C MET A 135 6.00 -6.36 14.48
N LEU A 136 7.12 -7.10 14.50
CA LEU A 136 8.32 -6.69 15.23
C LEU A 136 8.94 -5.39 14.70
N PHE A 137 8.94 -5.20 13.38
CA PHE A 137 9.54 -4.02 12.74
C PHE A 137 8.54 -2.90 12.46
N ARG A 138 7.29 -3.00 12.93
CA ARG A 138 6.22 -2.04 12.61
C ARG A 138 6.60 -0.60 12.92
N ASP A 139 7.24 -0.37 14.04
CA ASP A 139 7.61 0.96 14.55
C ASP A 139 9.07 1.33 14.25
N VAL A 140 9.75 0.59 13.35
CA VAL A 140 11.18 0.83 13.02
C VAL A 140 11.42 2.24 12.46
N ASN A 141 10.45 2.80 11.75
CA ASN A 141 10.51 4.15 11.19
C ASN A 141 10.52 5.24 12.29
N GLU A 142 10.08 4.90 13.51
CA GLU A 142 10.10 5.76 14.69
C GLU A 142 11.35 5.55 15.56
N GLY A 143 12.25 4.65 15.14
CA GLY A 143 13.47 4.31 15.86
C GLY A 143 13.30 3.22 16.92
N PHE A 144 12.29 2.35 16.78
CA PHE A 144 12.05 1.25 17.73
C PHE A 144 11.70 -0.05 17.00
N LEU A 145 12.08 -1.17 17.60
CA LEU A 145 11.42 -2.45 17.34
C LEU A 145 10.17 -2.52 18.20
N GLY A 146 9.06 -2.93 17.59
CA GLY A 146 7.79 -3.02 18.30
C GLY A 146 6.61 -2.88 17.37
N PHE A 147 5.42 -2.83 17.96
CA PHE A 147 4.16 -2.73 17.25
C PHE A 147 3.24 -1.69 17.92
N GLU A 148 2.83 -0.66 17.14
CA GLU A 148 1.84 0.35 17.52
C GLU A 148 2.11 0.96 18.92
N GLY A 149 3.37 1.36 19.17
CA GLY A 149 3.80 1.98 20.42
C GLY A 149 4.27 1.00 21.51
N ALA A 150 4.12 -0.31 21.33
CA ALA A 150 4.72 -1.32 22.21
C ALA A 150 6.21 -1.49 21.90
N ARG A 151 7.06 -0.68 22.55
CA ARG A 151 8.50 -0.58 22.28
C ARG A 151 9.27 -1.71 22.95
N ILE A 152 10.02 -2.50 22.16
CA ILE A 152 10.84 -3.61 22.63
C ILE A 152 12.31 -3.20 22.75
N ALA A 153 12.86 -2.56 21.72
CA ALA A 153 14.25 -2.12 21.66
C ALA A 153 14.41 -0.88 20.80
N ALA A 154 15.35 -0.01 21.12
CA ALA A 154 15.67 1.15 20.29
C ALA A 154 16.50 0.74 19.08
N VAL A 155 16.24 1.39 17.94
CA VAL A 155 16.99 1.24 16.68
C VAL A 155 17.52 2.62 16.30
N PRO A 156 18.81 2.77 16.03
CA PRO A 156 19.35 4.05 15.62
C PRO A 156 18.76 4.48 14.27
N LEU A 157 18.25 5.71 14.21
CA LEU A 157 17.82 6.33 12.96
C LEU A 157 19.05 6.71 12.14
N GLY A 158 18.94 6.55 10.84
CA GLY A 158 20.01 6.87 9.89
C GLY A 158 19.92 8.28 9.33
N SER A 159 20.66 8.53 8.28
CA SER A 159 20.61 9.77 7.51
C SER A 159 20.63 9.49 6.01
N GLY A 160 20.00 10.38 5.26
CA GLY A 160 19.95 10.32 3.80
C GLY A 160 18.89 9.36 3.22
N PRO A 161 18.80 9.34 1.87
CA PRO A 161 17.70 8.67 1.16
C PRO A 161 17.72 7.14 1.29
N LEU A 162 18.90 6.54 1.46
CA LEU A 162 19.02 5.09 1.60
C LEU A 162 18.51 4.62 2.97
N ALA A 163 18.81 5.37 4.05
CA ALA A 163 18.29 5.07 5.38
C ALA A 163 16.76 5.17 5.39
N ALA A 164 16.20 6.20 4.77
CA ALA A 164 14.76 6.34 4.59
C ALA A 164 14.17 5.16 3.77
N LEU A 165 14.80 4.77 2.67
CA LEU A 165 14.34 3.61 1.89
C LEU A 165 14.34 2.32 2.73
N LEU A 166 15.34 2.11 3.57
CA LEU A 166 15.45 0.91 4.40
C LEU A 166 14.45 0.89 5.57
N GLY A 167 14.00 2.05 6.06
CA GLY A 167 13.03 2.15 7.14
C GLY A 167 13.59 2.76 8.43
N VAL A 168 14.76 3.40 8.37
CA VAL A 168 15.38 4.13 9.49
C VAL A 168 15.66 5.59 9.08
N PRO A 169 14.62 6.38 8.77
CA PRO A 169 14.77 7.73 8.25
C PRO A 169 15.43 8.65 9.27
N ALA A 170 15.98 9.79 8.79
CA ALA A 170 16.41 10.86 9.67
C ALA A 170 15.19 11.45 10.41
N PRO A 171 15.36 12.01 11.63
CA PRO A 171 14.25 12.66 12.35
C PRO A 171 13.60 13.83 11.58
N SER A 172 14.33 14.46 10.69
CA SER A 172 13.85 15.54 9.80
C SER A 172 13.19 15.04 8.51
N PHE A 173 13.13 13.73 8.29
CA PHE A 173 12.52 13.17 7.08
C PHE A 173 11.00 13.29 7.15
N HIS A 174 10.42 13.86 6.09
CA HIS A 174 8.98 14.00 5.94
C HIS A 174 8.51 13.50 4.58
N SER A 175 7.34 12.88 4.55
CA SER A 175 6.66 12.43 3.34
C SER A 175 5.17 12.20 3.64
N SER A 176 4.29 12.69 2.76
CA SER A 176 2.84 12.48 2.86
C SER A 176 2.41 11.02 2.62
N ASP A 177 3.21 10.26 1.89
CA ASP A 177 3.01 8.82 1.66
C ASP A 177 4.36 8.13 1.80
N TYR A 178 4.59 7.44 2.93
CA TYR A 178 5.86 6.82 3.23
C TYR A 178 5.74 5.33 3.49
N PHE A 179 6.37 4.55 2.61
CA PHE A 179 6.45 3.08 2.69
C PHE A 179 7.89 2.62 2.45
N SER A 180 8.64 2.47 3.53
CA SER A 180 10.00 1.93 3.51
C SER A 180 10.02 0.43 3.21
N LEU A 181 11.20 -0.13 2.93
CA LEU A 181 11.33 -1.58 2.77
C LEU A 181 10.99 -2.31 4.08
N LEU A 182 11.50 -1.86 5.21
CA LEU A 182 11.09 -2.36 6.52
C LEU A 182 10.01 -1.43 7.10
N PRO A 183 8.91 -1.96 7.60
CA PRO A 183 8.53 -3.37 7.79
C PRO A 183 7.80 -3.98 6.57
N TRP A 184 7.43 -3.18 5.58
CA TRP A 184 6.42 -3.50 4.57
C TRP A 184 6.81 -4.65 3.63
N LEU A 185 8.11 -4.92 3.43
CA LEU A 185 8.58 -6.05 2.64
C LEU A 185 8.17 -7.39 3.26
N PHE A 186 8.15 -7.48 4.59
CA PHE A 186 7.67 -8.68 5.27
C PHE A 186 6.18 -8.91 5.03
N LEU A 187 5.36 -7.85 5.05
CA LEU A 187 3.94 -7.96 4.72
C LEU A 187 3.72 -8.36 3.25
N PHE A 188 4.52 -7.83 2.34
CA PHE A 188 4.52 -8.26 0.93
C PHE A 188 4.84 -9.76 0.81
N TRP A 189 5.90 -10.25 1.48
CA TRP A 189 6.25 -11.67 1.47
C TRP A 189 5.23 -12.54 2.20
N ALA A 190 4.57 -12.05 3.23
CA ALA A 190 3.41 -12.73 3.83
C ALA A 190 2.33 -12.99 2.77
N GLY A 191 2.03 -12.00 1.91
CA GLY A 191 1.16 -12.18 0.75
C GLY A 191 1.66 -13.23 -0.25
N VAL A 192 2.98 -13.27 -0.51
CA VAL A 192 3.60 -14.30 -1.36
C VAL A 192 3.36 -15.71 -0.80
N PHE A 193 3.57 -15.91 0.51
CA PHE A 193 3.34 -17.21 1.15
C PHE A 193 1.86 -17.56 1.23
N LEU A 194 0.99 -16.58 1.48
CA LEU A 194 -0.47 -16.76 1.49
C LEU A 194 -0.97 -17.30 0.14
N SER A 195 -0.42 -16.82 -0.98
CA SER A 195 -0.78 -17.32 -2.32
C SER A 195 -0.45 -18.80 -2.52
N ARG A 196 0.54 -19.33 -1.79
CA ARG A 196 0.98 -20.72 -1.90
C ARG A 196 0.19 -21.68 -0.99
N LEU A 197 -0.59 -21.15 -0.05
CA LEU A 197 -1.50 -21.91 0.81
C LEU A 197 -2.84 -22.20 0.13
N ARG A 198 -3.19 -21.41 -0.87
CA ARG A 198 -4.48 -21.55 -1.54
C ARG A 198 -4.45 -22.67 -2.59
N PRO A 199 -5.42 -23.59 -2.60
CA PRO A 199 -5.61 -24.53 -3.70
C PRO A 199 -5.82 -23.81 -5.04
N GLU A 200 -5.22 -24.29 -6.12
CA GLU A 200 -5.16 -23.60 -7.43
C GLU A 200 -6.53 -23.39 -8.11
N ARG A 201 -7.64 -23.88 -7.56
CA ARG A 201 -8.87 -24.12 -8.31
C ARG A 201 -10.14 -23.42 -7.80
N GLU A 202 -10.13 -22.76 -6.66
CA GLU A 202 -11.36 -22.20 -6.12
C GLU A 202 -11.37 -20.65 -6.16
N ASP A 203 -12.29 -20.09 -6.95
CA ASP A 203 -12.69 -18.70 -6.79
C ASP A 203 -13.59 -18.61 -5.54
N LEU A 204 -13.24 -17.81 -4.54
CA LEU A 204 -14.00 -17.63 -3.29
C LEU A 204 -15.33 -16.92 -3.55
N LEU A 205 -15.40 -16.14 -4.61
CA LEU A 205 -16.62 -15.43 -4.99
C LEU A 205 -17.33 -16.17 -6.12
N THR A 206 -18.51 -16.68 -5.82
CA THR A 206 -19.38 -17.36 -6.80
C THR A 206 -19.92 -16.40 -7.86
N ARG A 207 -20.01 -15.10 -7.56
CA ARG A 207 -20.47 -14.07 -8.49
C ARG A 207 -19.52 -12.85 -8.43
N PRO A 208 -18.82 -12.52 -9.52
CA PRO A 208 -18.01 -11.31 -9.58
C PRO A 208 -18.92 -10.08 -9.58
N ALA A 209 -18.54 -9.04 -8.83
CA ALA A 209 -19.12 -7.70 -8.96
C ALA A 209 -18.51 -7.01 -10.19
N PRO A 210 -19.20 -6.89 -11.34
CA PRO A 210 -18.56 -6.60 -12.62
C PRO A 210 -17.80 -5.26 -12.62
N VAL A 211 -18.36 -4.22 -12.00
CA VAL A 211 -17.74 -2.89 -11.91
C VAL A 211 -16.51 -2.93 -11.02
N ILE A 212 -16.64 -3.46 -9.80
CA ILE A 212 -15.55 -3.54 -8.82
C ILE A 212 -14.41 -4.41 -9.35
N THR A 213 -14.75 -5.54 -9.99
CA THR A 213 -13.76 -6.42 -10.62
C THR A 213 -13.02 -5.69 -11.78
N ALA A 214 -13.72 -4.89 -12.57
CA ALA A 214 -13.11 -4.08 -13.63
C ALA A 214 -12.15 -3.03 -13.04
N MET A 215 -12.53 -2.34 -11.97
CA MET A 215 -11.65 -1.42 -11.26
C MET A 215 -10.38 -2.12 -10.77
N GLY A 216 -10.49 -3.29 -10.17
CA GLY A 216 -9.32 -4.08 -9.73
C GLY A 216 -8.37 -4.47 -10.86
N ARG A 217 -8.88 -4.66 -12.09
CA ARG A 217 -8.06 -4.94 -13.29
C ARG A 217 -7.22 -3.75 -13.72
N HIS A 218 -7.73 -2.54 -13.54
CA HIS A 218 -7.09 -1.28 -13.91
C HIS A 218 -6.51 -0.54 -12.71
N SER A 219 -6.16 -1.28 -11.64
CA SER A 219 -5.81 -0.72 -10.33
C SER A 219 -4.67 0.29 -10.36
N LEU A 220 -3.62 0.07 -11.16
CA LEU A 220 -2.52 1.03 -11.24
C LEU A 220 -2.95 2.36 -11.86
N LEU A 221 -3.74 2.32 -12.94
CA LEU A 221 -4.24 3.52 -13.59
C LEU A 221 -5.17 4.31 -12.66
N ILE A 222 -6.12 3.61 -12.01
CA ILE A 222 -7.05 4.23 -11.07
C ILE A 222 -6.27 4.81 -9.88
N TYR A 223 -5.27 4.09 -9.37
CA TYR A 223 -4.41 4.58 -8.31
C TYR A 223 -3.67 5.87 -8.70
N LEU A 224 -3.13 5.96 -9.92
CA LEU A 224 -2.42 7.16 -10.38
C LEU A 224 -3.35 8.36 -10.60
N LEU A 225 -4.60 8.11 -11.01
CA LEU A 225 -5.54 9.17 -11.38
C LEU A 225 -6.46 9.60 -10.23
N HIS A 226 -6.62 8.80 -9.16
CA HIS A 226 -7.64 9.10 -8.14
C HIS A 226 -7.41 10.44 -7.46
N GLN A 227 -6.19 10.75 -7.03
CA GLN A 227 -5.90 11.98 -6.30
C GLN A 227 -6.03 13.24 -7.18
N PRO A 228 -5.47 13.28 -8.42
CA PRO A 228 -5.75 14.37 -9.33
C PRO A 228 -7.25 14.60 -9.60
N VAL A 229 -8.02 13.51 -9.75
CA VAL A 229 -9.48 13.61 -9.96
C VAL A 229 -10.18 14.10 -8.70
N LEU A 230 -9.85 13.58 -7.52
CA LEU A 230 -10.41 14.04 -6.26
C LEU A 230 -10.11 15.51 -6.03
N TYR A 231 -8.88 15.95 -6.25
CA TYR A 231 -8.48 17.35 -6.11
C TYR A 231 -9.34 18.30 -6.96
N LEU A 232 -9.66 17.89 -8.20
CA LEU A 232 -10.55 18.64 -9.08
C LEU A 232 -12.02 18.61 -8.62
N LEU A 233 -12.45 17.53 -7.95
CA LEU A 233 -13.82 17.34 -7.48
C LEU A 233 -14.06 17.93 -6.07
N THR A 234 -13.00 18.14 -5.29
CA THR A 234 -13.08 18.64 -3.90
C THR A 234 -13.96 19.90 -3.76
N PRO A 235 -13.83 20.95 -4.60
CA PRO A 235 -14.68 22.12 -4.48
C PRO A 235 -16.18 21.85 -4.72
N VAL A 236 -16.50 20.83 -5.53
CA VAL A 236 -17.88 20.41 -5.78
C VAL A 236 -18.41 19.60 -4.58
N LEU A 237 -17.60 18.71 -4.04
CA LEU A 237 -17.92 17.91 -2.85
C LEU A 237 -18.17 18.81 -1.63
N GLU A 238 -17.32 19.83 -1.43
CA GLU A 238 -17.49 20.82 -0.37
C GLU A 238 -18.83 21.54 -0.45
N ARG A 239 -19.21 22.00 -1.65
CA ARG A 239 -20.52 22.66 -1.86
C ARG A 239 -21.71 21.74 -1.55
N ILE A 240 -21.62 20.46 -1.91
CA ILE A 240 -22.68 19.48 -1.66
C ILE A 240 -22.80 19.20 -0.15
N ILE A 241 -21.68 19.00 0.54
CA ILE A 241 -21.66 18.71 1.99
C ILE A 241 -22.03 19.96 2.78
N GLY A 242 -21.49 21.13 2.45
CA GLY A 242 -21.84 22.41 3.09
C GLY A 242 -23.28 22.84 2.87
N ALA A 243 -23.97 22.33 1.84
CA ALA A 243 -25.40 22.54 1.64
C ALA A 243 -26.26 21.59 2.49
N CYS A 244 -25.66 20.54 3.08
CA CYS A 244 -26.33 19.56 3.94
C CYS A 244 -26.08 19.79 5.45
N THR A 245 -25.19 20.73 5.80
CA THR A 245 -24.91 21.20 7.18
C THR A 245 -25.49 22.56 7.42
#